data_0299f59ce41a0e76056b6aad592e2311
#
_entry.id   0299f59ce41a0e76056b6aad592e2311
#
_cell.length_a   1.000
_cell.length_b   1.000
_cell.length_c   1.000
_cell.angle_alpha   90.00
_cell.angle_beta   90.00
_cell.angle_gamma   90.00
#
_symmetry.space_group_name_H-M   'P 1'
#
loop_
_entity.id
_entity.type
_entity.pdbx_description
1 polymer ?
#
loop_
_entity_poly.entity_id
_entity_poly.type
_entity_poly.pdbx_seq_one_letter_code
_entity_poly.pdbx_strand_id
1 'polypeptide(L)'
;MANLIFDKAQIESTIDKIVDRTMRMDMTWDWPCGVAYYGICEAYEVTKNERYLQLVKDRVDEYIELGLPSWTVNTCSMGHCLITLYEHTGDEKYLDIAKSKVEYLEKEALRFGDHVLQHTVSVNNDFPEQAWADTLFMAGFFLLRMGVLLKDDQLIDDALNQYYWHIKYLQDPESGLYYHGYNNITGDHMSGIKWGRANAWAAYTMAQVGVRLPQCYLYPKFLDVVGSLNDQLAALKLYQTENGL
;
A
#
# COMPACT_ATOMS: atom_id res chain seq x y z
N MET A 1 -13.35 28.78 7.68
CA MET A 1 -12.46 27.92 6.87
C MET A 1 -12.22 28.67 5.58
N ALA A 2 -10.97 29.08 5.29
CA ALA A 2 -10.63 29.65 4.00
C ALA A 2 -10.80 28.55 2.94
N ASN A 3 -11.61 28.79 1.92
CA ASN A 3 -11.66 27.91 0.75
C ASN A 3 -10.28 28.03 0.07
N LEU A 4 -9.40 27.05 0.34
CA LEU A 4 -8.19 26.88 -0.44
C LEU A 4 -8.61 26.41 -1.83
N ILE A 5 -8.84 27.35 -2.73
CA ILE A 5 -9.05 27.09 -4.15
C ILE A 5 -7.63 26.89 -4.71
N PHE A 6 -7.23 25.62 -4.85
CA PHE A 6 -5.98 25.31 -5.58
C PHE A 6 -6.22 25.54 -7.07
N ASP A 7 -5.40 26.37 -7.69
CA ASP A 7 -5.35 26.49 -9.14
C ASP A 7 -4.81 25.16 -9.71
N LYS A 8 -5.54 24.60 -10.69
CA LYS A 8 -5.16 23.36 -11.37
C LYS A 8 -3.72 23.42 -11.90
N ALA A 9 -3.33 24.55 -12.52
CA ALA A 9 -2.00 24.72 -13.07
C ALA A 9 -0.91 24.71 -11.97
N GLN A 10 -1.20 25.24 -10.78
CA GLN A 10 -0.28 25.18 -9.64
C GLN A 10 -0.11 23.76 -9.14
N ILE A 11 -1.21 22.97 -9.07
CA ILE A 11 -1.17 21.56 -8.69
C ILE A 11 -0.33 20.77 -9.70
N GLU A 12 -0.61 20.88 -10.99
CA GLU A 12 0.13 20.19 -12.04
C GLU A 12 1.62 20.57 -12.03
N SER A 13 1.95 21.87 -11.88
CA SER A 13 3.33 22.32 -11.75
C SER A 13 4.03 21.75 -10.50
N THR A 14 3.30 21.55 -9.43
CA THR A 14 3.84 20.93 -8.20
C THR A 14 4.09 19.44 -8.41
N ILE A 15 3.15 18.74 -9.04
CA ILE A 15 3.31 17.32 -9.43
C ILE A 15 4.54 17.17 -10.32
N ASP A 16 4.72 17.99 -11.36
CA ASP A 16 5.89 17.95 -12.23
C ASP A 16 7.20 18.04 -11.45
N LYS A 17 7.30 19.00 -10.51
CA LYS A 17 8.50 19.17 -9.67
C LYS A 17 8.77 17.95 -8.79
N ILE A 18 7.71 17.34 -8.22
CA ILE A 18 7.83 16.14 -7.41
C ILE A 18 8.29 14.98 -8.27
N VAL A 19 7.66 14.76 -9.42
CA VAL A 19 8.05 13.71 -10.39
C VAL A 19 9.50 13.86 -10.80
N ASP A 20 9.90 15.07 -11.24
CA ASP A 20 11.27 15.35 -11.66
C ASP A 20 12.29 15.12 -10.53
N ARG A 21 11.93 15.45 -9.31
CA ARG A 21 12.79 15.18 -8.14
C ARG A 21 12.90 13.70 -7.86
N THR A 22 11.77 12.99 -7.87
CA THR A 22 11.70 11.55 -7.62
C THR A 22 12.53 10.77 -8.63
N MET A 23 12.42 11.08 -9.93
CA MET A 23 13.14 10.39 -10.98
C MET A 23 14.65 10.62 -10.97
N ARG A 24 15.13 11.65 -10.24
CA ARG A 24 16.57 11.90 -10.02
C ARG A 24 17.12 11.27 -8.75
N MET A 25 16.26 10.66 -7.93
CA MET A 25 16.70 9.96 -6.72
C MET A 25 17.30 8.60 -7.12
N ASP A 26 18.40 8.25 -6.46
CA ASP A 26 18.94 6.90 -6.54
C ASP A 26 18.12 6.00 -5.63
N MET A 27 17.23 5.21 -6.24
CA MET A 27 16.34 4.29 -5.53
C MET A 27 16.54 2.88 -6.07
N THR A 28 16.38 1.91 -5.20
CA THR A 28 16.41 0.49 -5.53
C THR A 28 14.99 -0.08 -5.57
N TRP A 29 14.85 -1.30 -6.10
CA TRP A 29 13.58 -2.03 -6.11
C TRP A 29 13.16 -2.42 -4.69
N ASP A 30 12.58 -1.47 -3.97
CA ASP A 30 12.12 -1.65 -2.59
C ASP A 30 10.97 -0.68 -2.29
N TRP A 31 10.47 -0.67 -1.07
CA TRP A 31 9.27 0.08 -0.67
C TRP A 31 9.32 1.59 -0.98
N PRO A 32 10.46 2.32 -0.82
CA PRO A 32 10.47 3.75 -1.16
C PRO A 32 10.19 3.99 -2.63
N CYS A 33 10.77 3.15 -3.49
CA CYS A 33 10.55 3.18 -4.93
C CYS A 33 9.10 2.82 -5.27
N GLY A 34 8.58 1.74 -4.69
CA GLY A 34 7.20 1.29 -4.92
C GLY A 34 6.16 2.35 -4.56
N VAL A 35 6.32 3.02 -3.43
CA VAL A 35 5.43 4.11 -2.99
C VAL A 35 5.53 5.32 -3.92
N ALA A 36 6.76 5.72 -4.26
CA ALA A 36 7.01 6.87 -5.13
C ALA A 36 6.43 6.65 -6.54
N TYR A 37 6.67 5.47 -7.12
CA TYR A 37 6.17 5.16 -8.46
C TYR A 37 4.68 4.94 -8.49
N TYR A 38 4.10 4.37 -7.43
CA TYR A 38 2.65 4.34 -7.28
C TYR A 38 2.07 5.75 -7.29
N GLY A 39 2.66 6.69 -6.55
CA GLY A 39 2.21 8.09 -6.55
C GLY A 39 2.32 8.76 -7.94
N ILE A 40 3.35 8.44 -8.72
CA ILE A 40 3.48 8.92 -10.11
C ILE A 40 2.43 8.28 -11.02
N CYS A 41 2.12 6.99 -10.84
CA CYS A 41 1.03 6.32 -11.54
C CYS A 41 -0.33 6.97 -11.22
N GLU A 42 -0.62 7.27 -9.96
CA GLU A 42 -1.86 7.97 -9.56
C GLU A 42 -1.92 9.38 -10.17
N ALA A 43 -0.78 10.09 -10.24
CA ALA A 43 -0.70 11.37 -10.94
C ALA A 43 -1.01 11.24 -12.43
N TYR A 44 -0.54 10.18 -13.08
CA TYR A 44 -0.91 9.85 -14.45
C TYR A 44 -2.41 9.60 -14.58
N GLU A 45 -3.00 8.82 -13.69
CA GLU A 45 -4.43 8.51 -13.73
C GLU A 45 -5.32 9.76 -13.68
N VAL A 46 -4.91 10.76 -12.90
CA VAL A 46 -5.66 12.01 -12.74
C VAL A 46 -5.40 13.00 -13.87
N THR A 47 -4.13 13.14 -14.31
CA THR A 47 -3.73 14.18 -15.28
C THR A 47 -3.74 13.71 -16.72
N LYS A 48 -3.63 12.39 -16.92
CA LYS A 48 -3.40 11.72 -18.22
C LYS A 48 -2.15 12.24 -18.95
N ASN A 49 -1.16 12.69 -18.18
CA ASN A 49 0.14 13.11 -18.73
C ASN A 49 1.01 11.86 -18.99
N GLU A 50 1.08 11.45 -20.26
CA GLU A 50 1.80 10.26 -20.73
C GLU A 50 3.27 10.24 -20.29
N ARG A 51 3.87 11.41 -20.08
CA ARG A 51 5.24 11.53 -19.57
C ARG A 51 5.42 10.78 -18.24
N TYR A 52 4.44 10.85 -17.34
CA TYR A 52 4.56 10.22 -16.03
C TYR A 52 4.59 8.70 -16.13
N LEU A 53 3.69 8.13 -16.92
CA LEU A 53 3.66 6.68 -17.15
C LEU A 53 4.94 6.21 -17.84
N GLN A 54 5.42 6.96 -18.84
CA GLN A 54 6.65 6.61 -19.57
C GLN A 54 7.88 6.63 -18.65
N LEU A 55 8.01 7.61 -17.76
CA LEU A 55 9.12 7.68 -16.80
C LEU A 55 9.14 6.48 -15.84
N VAL A 56 7.98 6.07 -15.33
CA VAL A 56 7.88 4.88 -14.49
C VAL A 56 8.21 3.63 -15.29
N LYS A 57 7.67 3.53 -16.50
CA LYS A 57 7.93 2.40 -17.40
C LYS A 57 9.42 2.23 -17.68
N ASP A 58 10.12 3.29 -18.09
CA ASP A 58 11.54 3.23 -18.43
C ASP A 58 12.37 2.75 -17.22
N ARG A 59 12.05 3.24 -16.04
CA ARG A 59 12.76 2.85 -14.82
C ARG A 59 12.45 1.41 -14.38
N VAL A 60 11.20 0.98 -14.51
CA VAL A 60 10.81 -0.41 -14.23
C VAL A 60 11.48 -1.37 -15.21
N ASP A 61 11.53 -1.02 -16.49
CA ASP A 61 12.20 -1.83 -17.51
C ASP A 61 13.72 -1.94 -17.20
N GLU A 62 14.37 -0.85 -16.81
CA GLU A 62 15.78 -0.87 -16.37
C GLU A 62 16.00 -1.84 -15.21
N TYR A 63 15.13 -1.84 -14.18
CA TYR A 63 15.23 -2.79 -13.07
C TYR A 63 15.03 -4.23 -13.53
N ILE A 64 14.10 -4.49 -14.43
CA ILE A 64 13.87 -5.83 -14.98
C ILE A 64 15.12 -6.33 -15.72
N GLU A 65 15.75 -5.49 -16.52
CA GLU A 65 16.98 -5.80 -17.26
C GLU A 65 18.16 -6.07 -16.33
N LEU A 66 18.28 -5.34 -15.23
CA LEU A 66 19.34 -5.53 -14.22
C LEU A 66 19.12 -6.77 -13.33
N GLY A 67 17.95 -7.34 -13.35
CA GLY A 67 17.55 -8.47 -12.52
C GLY A 67 16.87 -8.03 -11.22
N LEU A 68 15.71 -8.65 -10.94
CA LEU A 68 14.92 -8.32 -9.78
C LEU A 68 15.47 -8.96 -8.50
N PRO A 69 15.35 -8.28 -7.34
CA PRO A 69 15.77 -8.86 -6.07
C PRO A 69 14.80 -9.95 -5.61
N SER A 70 15.22 -10.70 -4.58
CA SER A 70 14.34 -11.64 -3.88
C SER A 70 13.12 -10.93 -3.30
N TRP A 71 11.99 -11.62 -3.26
CA TRP A 71 10.75 -11.04 -2.76
C TRP A 71 10.76 -10.94 -1.22
N THR A 72 10.24 -9.85 -0.74
CA THR A 72 9.88 -9.59 0.66
C THR A 72 8.53 -8.87 0.66
N VAL A 73 7.89 -8.74 1.83
CA VAL A 73 6.66 -7.93 1.93
C VAL A 73 6.92 -6.51 1.43
N ASN A 74 8.04 -5.90 1.81
CA ASN A 74 8.40 -4.55 1.36
C ASN A 74 8.50 -4.43 -0.16
N THR A 75 9.19 -5.36 -0.83
CA THR A 75 9.40 -5.30 -2.28
C THR A 75 8.12 -5.56 -3.08
N CYS A 76 7.05 -6.09 -2.44
CA CYS A 76 5.74 -6.23 -3.08
C CYS A 76 5.08 -4.88 -3.40
N SER A 77 5.49 -3.79 -2.74
CA SER A 77 5.03 -2.43 -3.07
C SER A 77 5.24 -2.04 -4.53
N MET A 78 6.31 -2.53 -5.17
CA MET A 78 6.56 -2.33 -6.59
C MET A 78 5.47 -2.97 -7.49
N GLY A 79 4.71 -3.91 -6.97
CA GLY A 79 3.57 -4.50 -7.66
C GLY A 79 2.51 -3.49 -8.06
N HIS A 80 2.37 -2.38 -7.32
CA HIS A 80 1.39 -1.35 -7.64
C HIS A 80 1.66 -0.67 -8.98
N CYS A 81 2.91 -0.31 -9.28
CA CYS A 81 3.25 0.28 -10.58
C CYS A 81 3.22 -0.76 -11.70
N LEU A 82 3.57 -2.04 -11.42
CA LEU A 82 3.44 -3.12 -12.40
C LEU A 82 2.00 -3.30 -12.87
N ILE A 83 1.02 -3.30 -11.95
CA ILE A 83 -0.40 -3.36 -12.29
C ILE A 83 -0.78 -2.21 -13.21
N THR A 84 -0.43 -0.97 -12.86
CA THR A 84 -0.76 0.19 -13.68
C THR A 84 -0.10 0.13 -15.07
N LEU A 85 1.17 -0.28 -15.14
CA LEU A 85 1.86 -0.46 -16.41
C LEU A 85 1.17 -1.52 -17.28
N TYR A 86 0.77 -2.65 -16.71
CA TYR A 86 0.02 -3.66 -17.45
C TYR A 86 -1.33 -3.13 -17.96
N GLU A 87 -2.10 -2.47 -17.09
CA GLU A 87 -3.43 -1.92 -17.45
C GLU A 87 -3.37 -0.94 -18.62
N HIS A 88 -2.28 -0.17 -18.75
CA HIS A 88 -2.15 0.85 -19.79
C HIS A 88 -1.33 0.43 -21.00
N THR A 89 -0.44 -0.56 -20.89
CA THR A 89 0.39 -1.00 -22.01
C THR A 89 -0.05 -2.33 -22.60
N GLY A 90 -0.74 -3.17 -21.84
CA GLY A 90 -1.08 -4.56 -22.21
C GLY A 90 0.16 -5.47 -22.26
N ASP A 91 1.33 -5.03 -21.78
CA ASP A 91 2.54 -5.85 -21.82
C ASP A 91 2.54 -6.88 -20.67
N GLU A 92 2.38 -8.14 -21.04
CA GLU A 92 2.24 -9.29 -20.12
C GLU A 92 3.43 -9.44 -19.16
N LYS A 93 4.62 -8.95 -19.52
CA LYS A 93 5.79 -9.02 -18.63
C LYS A 93 5.55 -8.39 -17.26
N TYR A 94 4.78 -7.29 -17.20
CA TYR A 94 4.45 -6.62 -15.93
C TYR A 94 3.46 -7.47 -15.12
N LEU A 95 2.47 -8.05 -15.78
CA LEU A 95 1.52 -8.94 -15.12
C LEU A 95 2.18 -10.21 -14.60
N ASP A 96 3.10 -10.80 -15.36
CA ASP A 96 3.81 -12.02 -14.94
C ASP A 96 4.68 -11.76 -13.70
N ILE A 97 5.37 -10.61 -13.63
CA ILE A 97 6.12 -10.22 -12.43
C ILE A 97 5.17 -9.94 -11.27
N ALA A 98 4.03 -9.30 -11.49
CA ALA A 98 3.04 -9.07 -10.43
C ALA A 98 2.47 -10.39 -9.92
N LYS A 99 2.16 -11.35 -10.80
CA LYS A 99 1.72 -12.71 -10.41
C LYS A 99 2.77 -13.46 -9.59
N SER A 100 4.07 -13.35 -9.94
CA SER A 100 5.13 -13.99 -9.14
C SER A 100 5.22 -13.41 -7.72
N LYS A 101 4.89 -12.13 -7.52
CA LYS A 101 4.77 -11.53 -6.18
C LYS A 101 3.56 -12.06 -5.41
N VAL A 102 2.43 -12.27 -6.09
CA VAL A 102 1.26 -12.94 -5.49
C VAL A 102 1.65 -14.34 -5.05
N GLU A 103 2.28 -15.12 -5.93
CA GLU A 103 2.72 -16.47 -5.61
C GLU A 103 3.66 -16.51 -4.39
N TYR A 104 4.60 -15.57 -4.30
CA TYR A 104 5.44 -15.41 -3.11
C TYR A 104 4.60 -15.16 -1.85
N LEU A 105 3.64 -14.23 -1.90
CA LEU A 105 2.81 -13.89 -0.75
C LEU A 105 1.92 -15.05 -0.29
N GLU A 106 1.46 -15.87 -1.23
CA GLU A 106 0.62 -17.03 -0.93
C GLU A 106 1.40 -18.25 -0.41
N LYS A 107 2.60 -18.52 -0.97
CA LYS A 107 3.30 -19.78 -0.77
C LYS A 107 4.57 -19.69 0.07
N GLU A 108 5.24 -18.55 0.09
CA GLU A 108 6.58 -18.41 0.67
C GLU A 108 6.63 -17.40 1.80
N ALA A 109 5.82 -16.33 1.73
CA ALA A 109 5.82 -15.29 2.75
C ALA A 109 5.40 -15.85 4.10
N LEU A 110 6.16 -15.48 5.12
CA LEU A 110 5.92 -15.94 6.47
C LEU A 110 4.61 -15.38 7.01
N ARG A 111 3.89 -16.23 7.72
CA ARG A 111 2.60 -15.90 8.34
C ARG A 111 2.56 -16.44 9.77
N PHE A 112 1.76 -15.81 10.61
CA PHE A 112 1.53 -16.24 11.99
C PHE A 112 0.05 -16.12 12.36
N GLY A 113 -0.34 -16.67 13.52
CA GLY A 113 -1.71 -16.63 14.01
C GLY A 113 -2.73 -17.09 12.97
N ASP A 114 -3.70 -16.26 12.69
CA ASP A 114 -4.76 -16.53 11.70
C ASP A 114 -4.36 -16.11 10.27
N HIS A 115 -3.22 -16.60 9.82
CA HIS A 115 -2.65 -16.34 8.49
C HIS A 115 -2.27 -14.88 8.22
N VAL A 116 -1.91 -14.12 9.26
CA VAL A 116 -1.42 -12.75 9.12
C VAL A 116 -0.04 -12.75 8.50
N LEU A 117 0.17 -11.94 7.48
CA LEU A 117 1.49 -11.77 6.88
C LEU A 117 2.45 -11.15 7.90
N GLN A 118 3.54 -11.84 8.18
CA GLN A 118 4.65 -11.27 8.91
C GLN A 118 5.35 -10.22 8.05
N HIS A 119 5.58 -9.04 8.62
CA HIS A 119 6.31 -8.00 7.88
C HIS A 119 7.75 -8.41 7.66
N THR A 120 8.23 -8.33 6.41
CA THR A 120 9.61 -8.66 6.06
C THR A 120 10.22 -7.54 5.23
N VAL A 121 11.44 -7.12 5.63
CA VAL A 121 12.24 -6.10 4.95
C VAL A 121 13.47 -6.71 4.27
N SER A 122 13.84 -7.92 4.65
CA SER A 122 14.95 -8.69 4.09
C SER A 122 14.60 -10.18 4.01
N VAL A 123 15.42 -10.94 3.28
CA VAL A 123 15.29 -12.40 3.19
C VAL A 123 15.72 -13.12 4.48
N ASN A 124 16.42 -12.44 5.36
CA ASN A 124 16.97 -13.01 6.60
C ASN A 124 15.96 -13.03 7.76
N ASN A 125 14.77 -12.42 7.58
CA ASN A 125 13.67 -12.45 8.53
C ASN A 125 14.04 -12.01 9.95
N ASP A 126 14.35 -10.73 10.12
CA ASP A 126 14.81 -10.17 11.40
C ASP A 126 13.67 -9.86 12.39
N PHE A 127 12.39 -10.01 11.99
CA PHE A 127 11.22 -9.58 12.75
C PHE A 127 10.16 -10.70 12.86
N PRO A 128 10.46 -11.80 13.60
CA PRO A 128 9.56 -12.95 13.67
C PRO A 128 8.21 -12.58 14.30
N GLU A 129 7.15 -13.03 13.66
CA GLU A 129 5.75 -12.85 14.07
C GLU A 129 5.35 -11.40 14.37
N GLN A 130 5.84 -10.46 13.57
CA GLN A 130 5.44 -9.06 13.70
C GLN A 130 4.47 -8.63 12.58
N ALA A 131 3.34 -8.04 12.98
CA ALA A 131 2.44 -7.31 12.11
C ALA A 131 2.80 -5.82 12.12
N TRP A 132 3.00 -5.22 10.96
CA TRP A 132 3.27 -3.80 10.82
C TRP A 132 2.20 -3.13 9.93
N ALA A 133 1.85 -1.89 10.24
CA ALA A 133 0.89 -1.12 9.43
C ALA A 133 1.33 -0.97 7.96
N ASP A 134 2.62 -1.00 7.72
CA ASP A 134 3.26 -0.96 6.40
C ASP A 134 2.79 -2.12 5.51
N THR A 135 2.57 -3.30 6.08
CA THR A 135 2.08 -4.49 5.35
C THR A 135 0.75 -4.23 4.65
N LEU A 136 -0.10 -3.35 5.22
CA LEU A 136 -1.38 -3.00 4.60
C LEU A 136 -1.21 -2.36 3.23
N PHE A 137 -0.20 -1.52 3.05
CA PHE A 137 0.13 -0.95 1.74
C PHE A 137 0.95 -1.93 0.90
N MET A 138 2.03 -2.48 1.46
CA MET A 138 3.01 -3.24 0.69
C MET A 138 2.41 -4.53 0.10
N ALA A 139 1.60 -5.25 0.89
CA ALA A 139 1.03 -6.53 0.51
C ALA A 139 -0.50 -6.54 0.48
N GLY A 140 -1.18 -6.06 1.52
CA GLY A 140 -2.64 -6.13 1.61
C GLY A 140 -3.34 -5.42 0.45
N PHE A 141 -2.96 -4.18 0.19
CA PHE A 141 -3.50 -3.41 -0.93
C PHE A 141 -3.05 -3.96 -2.29
N PHE A 142 -1.83 -4.47 -2.38
CA PHE A 142 -1.37 -5.13 -3.60
C PHE A 142 -2.18 -6.38 -3.92
N LEU A 143 -2.42 -7.27 -2.94
CA LEU A 143 -3.28 -8.45 -3.10
C LEU A 143 -4.69 -8.07 -3.53
N LEU A 144 -5.27 -7.04 -2.92
CA LEU A 144 -6.59 -6.53 -3.29
C LEU A 144 -6.63 -6.11 -4.77
N ARG A 145 -5.65 -5.30 -5.21
CA ARG A 145 -5.57 -4.85 -6.61
C ARG A 145 -5.42 -6.02 -7.57
N MET A 146 -4.59 -7.00 -7.23
CA MET A 146 -4.41 -8.20 -8.04
C MET A 146 -5.69 -9.05 -8.09
N GLY A 147 -6.36 -9.26 -6.96
CA GLY A 147 -7.62 -10.00 -6.89
C GLY A 147 -8.70 -9.35 -7.76
N VAL A 148 -8.82 -8.02 -7.73
CA VAL A 148 -9.76 -7.28 -8.59
C VAL A 148 -9.38 -7.41 -10.08
N LEU A 149 -8.09 -7.25 -10.41
CA LEU A 149 -7.59 -7.34 -11.78
C LEU A 149 -7.82 -8.74 -12.38
N LEU A 150 -7.51 -9.77 -11.60
CA LEU A 150 -7.62 -11.17 -12.03
C LEU A 150 -9.04 -11.74 -11.85
N LYS A 151 -9.94 -11.01 -11.19
CA LYS A 151 -11.27 -11.47 -10.77
C LYS A 151 -11.18 -12.73 -9.90
N ASP A 152 -10.24 -12.72 -8.97
CA ASP A 152 -9.94 -13.81 -8.05
C ASP A 152 -10.46 -13.48 -6.65
N ASP A 153 -11.58 -14.10 -6.29
CA ASP A 153 -12.23 -13.89 -4.99
C ASP A 153 -11.40 -14.44 -3.82
N GLN A 154 -10.52 -15.41 -4.04
CA GLN A 154 -9.63 -15.94 -2.99
C GLN A 154 -8.54 -14.91 -2.62
N LEU A 155 -7.95 -14.27 -3.62
CA LEU A 155 -7.01 -13.16 -3.38
C LEU A 155 -7.68 -11.98 -2.70
N ILE A 156 -8.91 -11.65 -3.08
CA ILE A 156 -9.68 -10.58 -2.43
C ILE A 156 -9.96 -10.94 -0.96
N ASP A 157 -10.35 -12.19 -0.67
CA ASP A 157 -10.60 -12.63 0.71
C ASP A 157 -9.31 -12.64 1.54
N ASP A 158 -8.16 -13.09 0.98
CA ASP A 158 -6.87 -12.99 1.70
C ASP A 158 -6.48 -11.52 1.97
N ALA A 159 -6.65 -10.64 0.99
CA ALA A 159 -6.41 -9.21 1.21
C ALA A 159 -7.27 -8.66 2.36
N LEU A 160 -8.57 -8.93 2.35
CA LEU A 160 -9.48 -8.50 3.41
C LEU A 160 -9.16 -9.17 4.76
N ASN A 161 -8.64 -10.40 4.75
CA ASN A 161 -8.13 -11.07 5.94
C ASN A 161 -6.92 -10.33 6.53
N GLN A 162 -6.00 -9.84 5.69
CA GLN A 162 -4.87 -9.03 6.15
C GLN A 162 -5.38 -7.73 6.81
N TYR A 163 -6.35 -7.03 6.20
CA TYR A 163 -6.95 -5.84 6.82
C TYR A 163 -7.59 -6.17 8.16
N TYR A 164 -8.44 -7.19 8.22
CA TYR A 164 -9.17 -7.57 9.43
C TYR A 164 -8.22 -7.83 10.60
N TRP A 165 -7.18 -8.63 10.41
CA TRP A 165 -6.25 -8.97 11.48
C TRP A 165 -5.29 -7.84 11.84
N HIS A 166 -4.82 -7.06 10.87
CA HIS A 166 -4.02 -5.87 11.18
C HIS A 166 -4.84 -4.83 11.96
N ILE A 167 -6.13 -4.68 11.68
CA ILE A 167 -7.04 -3.86 12.51
C ILE A 167 -7.04 -4.37 13.95
N LYS A 168 -7.24 -5.68 14.15
CA LYS A 168 -7.28 -6.30 15.50
C LYS A 168 -5.97 -6.14 16.26
N TYR A 169 -4.84 -6.23 15.58
CA TYR A 169 -3.53 -6.11 16.21
C TYR A 169 -3.08 -4.67 16.41
N LEU A 170 -3.45 -3.75 15.54
CA LEU A 170 -2.80 -2.45 15.47
C LEU A 170 -3.71 -1.28 15.84
N GLN A 171 -5.03 -1.36 15.67
CA GLN A 171 -5.90 -0.25 16.02
C GLN A 171 -6.11 -0.20 17.53
N ASP A 172 -5.82 0.96 18.10
CA ASP A 172 -6.08 1.23 19.50
C ASP A 172 -7.58 1.55 19.69
N PRO A 173 -8.32 0.71 20.45
CA PRO A 173 -9.76 0.91 20.61
C PRO A 173 -10.13 2.18 21.39
N GLU A 174 -9.20 2.74 22.17
CA GLU A 174 -9.46 3.96 22.94
C GLU A 174 -9.32 5.22 22.08
N SER A 175 -8.29 5.28 21.22
CA SER A 175 -8.03 6.46 20.40
C SER A 175 -8.51 6.35 18.96
N GLY A 176 -8.75 5.14 18.45
CA GLY A 176 -9.03 4.89 17.03
C GLY A 176 -7.79 4.94 16.13
N LEU A 177 -6.63 5.35 16.64
CA LEU A 177 -5.39 5.44 15.88
C LEU A 177 -4.65 4.10 15.85
N TYR A 178 -3.72 3.98 14.91
CA TYR A 178 -2.93 2.76 14.72
C TYR A 178 -1.55 2.87 15.39
N TYR A 179 -1.17 1.80 16.09
CA TYR A 179 0.22 1.53 16.40
C TYR A 179 1.00 1.17 15.13
N HIS A 180 2.31 1.36 15.13
CA HIS A 180 3.15 1.00 13.99
C HIS A 180 3.21 -0.52 13.81
N GLY A 181 3.41 -1.26 14.87
CA GLY A 181 3.56 -2.69 14.83
C GLY A 181 3.11 -3.39 16.10
N TYR A 182 2.91 -4.69 15.98
CA TYR A 182 2.59 -5.62 17.04
C TYR A 182 3.50 -6.84 16.94
N ASN A 183 4.04 -7.28 18.07
CA ASN A 183 4.85 -8.49 18.19
C ASN A 183 4.01 -9.58 18.84
N ASN A 184 3.67 -10.62 18.10
CA ASN A 184 2.84 -11.73 18.59
C ASN A 184 3.55 -12.58 19.64
N ILE A 185 4.89 -12.69 19.61
CA ILE A 185 5.68 -13.46 20.56
C ILE A 185 5.66 -12.81 21.94
N THR A 186 5.82 -11.48 22.00
CA THR A 186 5.83 -10.73 23.27
C THR A 186 4.46 -10.24 23.69
N GLY A 187 3.50 -10.20 22.76
CA GLY A 187 2.12 -9.75 23.00
C GLY A 187 2.00 -8.24 23.22
N ASP A 188 2.89 -7.43 22.60
CA ASP A 188 2.90 -5.98 22.78
C ASP A 188 3.04 -5.21 21.45
N HIS A 189 2.80 -3.91 21.51
CA HIS A 189 2.88 -3.03 20.33
C HIS A 189 4.29 -2.49 20.05
N MET A 190 5.33 -2.96 20.74
CA MET A 190 6.73 -2.53 20.59
C MET A 190 6.95 -1.02 20.83
N SER A 191 5.98 -0.17 20.57
CA SER A 191 6.00 1.28 20.81
C SER A 191 4.60 1.78 21.11
N GLY A 192 4.47 2.61 22.15
CA GLY A 192 3.20 3.29 22.48
C GLY A 192 2.86 4.48 21.59
N ILE A 193 3.79 4.87 20.69
CA ILE A 193 3.61 6.05 19.84
C ILE A 193 2.77 5.71 18.60
N LYS A 194 1.78 6.55 18.31
CA LYS A 194 0.96 6.50 17.11
C LYS A 194 1.64 7.31 15.99
N TRP A 195 2.47 6.65 15.21
CA TRP A 195 3.24 7.29 14.16
C TRP A 195 2.37 7.70 12.96
N GLY A 196 2.51 8.96 12.49
CA GLY A 196 1.68 9.52 11.42
C GLY A 196 1.74 8.71 10.12
N ARG A 197 2.94 8.24 9.71
CA ARG A 197 3.07 7.43 8.48
C ARG A 197 2.37 6.06 8.62
N ALA A 198 2.44 5.40 9.77
CA ALA A 198 1.71 4.16 10.01
C ALA A 198 0.20 4.38 9.88
N ASN A 199 -0.31 5.46 10.45
CA ASN A 199 -1.71 5.85 10.32
C ASN A 199 -2.09 6.20 8.88
N ALA A 200 -1.17 6.79 8.10
CA ALA A 200 -1.40 7.05 6.69
C ALA A 200 -1.51 5.77 5.86
N TRP A 201 -0.65 4.76 6.13
CA TRP A 201 -0.76 3.45 5.48
C TRP A 201 -2.14 2.82 5.68
N ALA A 202 -2.61 2.77 6.93
CA ALA A 202 -3.90 2.20 7.27
C ALA A 202 -5.05 2.98 6.62
N ALA A 203 -5.15 4.29 6.87
CA ALA A 203 -6.25 5.12 6.37
C ALA A 203 -6.36 5.11 4.84
N TYR A 204 -5.21 5.30 4.16
CA TYR A 204 -5.19 5.33 2.70
C TYR A 204 -5.66 4.02 2.10
N THR A 205 -5.10 2.90 2.55
CA THR A 205 -5.40 1.60 1.95
C THR A 205 -6.79 1.10 2.31
N MET A 206 -7.30 1.36 3.50
CA MET A 206 -8.69 1.07 3.86
C MET A 206 -9.68 1.87 2.99
N ALA A 207 -9.38 3.14 2.69
CA ALA A 207 -10.20 3.92 1.76
C ALA A 207 -10.19 3.30 0.35
N GLN A 208 -9.05 2.78 -0.10
CA GLN A 208 -8.93 2.09 -1.39
C GLN A 208 -9.75 0.79 -1.45
N VAL A 209 -9.93 0.08 -0.34
CA VAL A 209 -10.85 -1.07 -0.26
C VAL A 209 -12.26 -0.66 -0.68
N GLY A 210 -12.76 0.44 -0.11
CA GLY A 210 -14.10 0.96 -0.44
C GLY A 210 -14.26 1.40 -1.90
N VAL A 211 -13.20 1.95 -2.49
CA VAL A 211 -13.21 2.41 -3.88
C VAL A 211 -13.18 1.23 -4.87
N ARG A 212 -12.43 0.19 -4.58
CA ARG A 212 -12.18 -0.91 -5.52
C ARG A 212 -13.17 -2.06 -5.41
N LEU A 213 -13.87 -2.18 -4.30
CA LEU A 213 -14.89 -3.20 -4.06
C LEU A 213 -16.30 -2.59 -3.99
N PRO A 214 -16.89 -2.14 -5.11
CA PRO A 214 -18.22 -1.52 -5.09
C PRO A 214 -19.34 -2.50 -4.66
N GLN A 215 -19.10 -3.81 -4.77
CA GLN A 215 -20.01 -4.87 -4.32
C GLN A 215 -19.58 -5.43 -2.95
N CYS A 216 -19.18 -4.56 -2.06
CA CYS A 216 -18.64 -4.87 -0.74
C CYS A 216 -19.50 -5.80 0.13
N TYR A 217 -20.80 -5.86 -0.09
CA TYR A 217 -21.70 -6.77 0.63
C TYR A 217 -21.41 -8.26 0.40
N LEU A 218 -20.62 -8.60 -0.63
CA LEU A 218 -20.17 -9.96 -0.90
C LEU A 218 -19.01 -10.38 0.02
N TYR A 219 -18.37 -9.41 0.69
CA TYR A 219 -17.20 -9.64 1.53
C TYR A 219 -17.51 -9.26 3.00
N PRO A 220 -17.81 -10.22 3.88
CA PRO A 220 -18.22 -9.94 5.26
C PRO A 220 -17.25 -9.06 6.05
N LYS A 221 -15.93 -9.21 5.84
CA LYS A 221 -14.88 -8.40 6.51
C LYS A 221 -14.84 -6.93 6.07
N PHE A 222 -15.53 -6.59 5.00
CA PHE A 222 -15.56 -5.21 4.47
C PHE A 222 -16.12 -4.20 5.49
N LEU A 223 -17.17 -4.59 6.22
CA LEU A 223 -17.77 -3.70 7.22
C LEU A 223 -16.81 -3.39 8.37
N ASP A 224 -15.96 -4.35 8.76
CA ASP A 224 -14.92 -4.12 9.77
C ASP A 224 -13.90 -3.11 9.28
N VAL A 225 -13.49 -3.19 8.02
CA VAL A 225 -12.55 -2.24 7.39
C VAL A 225 -13.15 -0.84 7.34
N VAL A 226 -14.41 -0.70 6.92
CA VAL A 226 -15.11 0.60 6.87
C VAL A 226 -15.31 1.19 8.27
N GLY A 227 -15.69 0.36 9.24
CA GLY A 227 -15.84 0.78 10.63
C GLY A 227 -14.52 1.32 11.19
N SER A 228 -13.45 0.55 11.04
CA SER A 228 -12.10 0.94 11.48
C SER A 228 -11.62 2.24 10.82
N LEU A 229 -11.85 2.41 9.52
CA LEU A 229 -11.50 3.65 8.82
C LEU A 229 -12.26 4.86 9.39
N ASN A 230 -13.57 4.71 9.66
CA ASN A 230 -14.36 5.79 10.21
C ASN A 230 -13.86 6.22 11.60
N ASP A 231 -13.54 5.26 12.47
CA ASP A 231 -12.98 5.52 13.79
C ASP A 231 -11.63 6.24 13.69
N GLN A 232 -10.76 5.75 12.79
CA GLN A 232 -9.46 6.37 12.55
C GLN A 232 -9.58 7.80 12.01
N LEU A 233 -10.46 8.05 11.03
CA LEU A 233 -10.65 9.40 10.49
C LEU A 233 -11.24 10.36 11.51
N ALA A 234 -12.14 9.88 12.40
CA ALA A 234 -12.64 10.67 13.50
C ALA A 234 -11.51 11.06 14.47
N ALA A 235 -10.63 10.11 14.80
CA ALA A 235 -9.47 10.35 15.65
C ALA A 235 -8.48 11.33 15.00
N LEU A 236 -8.11 11.14 13.74
CA LEU A 236 -7.16 12.01 13.03
C LEU A 236 -7.61 13.47 12.99
N LYS A 237 -8.92 13.73 12.87
CA LYS A 237 -9.46 15.09 12.91
C LYS A 237 -9.19 15.81 14.23
N LEU A 238 -9.09 15.09 15.34
CA LEU A 238 -8.79 15.69 16.66
C LEU A 238 -7.33 16.15 16.77
N TYR A 239 -6.43 15.55 16.02
CA TYR A 239 -5.00 15.85 16.05
C TYR A 239 -4.55 16.75 14.90
N GLN A 240 -5.41 16.98 13.92
CA GLN A 240 -5.08 17.86 12.81
C GLN A 240 -4.93 19.32 13.28
N THR A 241 -3.78 19.91 12.97
CA THR A 241 -3.52 21.32 13.26
C THR A 241 -4.31 22.25 12.33
N GLU A 242 -4.36 23.55 12.65
CA GLU A 242 -5.00 24.56 11.80
C GLU A 242 -4.41 24.61 10.37
N ASN A 243 -3.17 24.20 10.21
CA ASN A 243 -2.47 24.12 8.90
C ASN A 243 -2.75 22.81 8.16
N GLY A 244 -3.56 21.92 8.72
CA GLY A 244 -3.89 20.64 8.10
C GLY A 244 -2.86 19.52 8.33
N LEU A 245 -1.92 19.72 9.26
CA LEU A 245 -0.91 18.72 9.64
C LEU A 245 -1.34 17.98 10.90
#